data_b1a4d85f6d6cadee841d63546732d73d
#
_entry.id   b1a4d85f6d6cadee841d63546732d73d
#
_cell.length_a   1.000
_cell.length_b   1.000
_cell.length_c   1.000
_cell.angle_alpha   90.00
_cell.angle_beta   90.00
_cell.angle_gamma   90.00
#
_symmetry.space_group_name_H-M   'P 1'
#
loop_
_entity.id
_entity.type
_entity.pdbx_description
1 polymer ?
#
loop_
_entity_poly.entity_id
_entity_poly.type
_entity_poly.pdbx_seq_one_letter_code
_entity_poly.pdbx_strand_id
1 'polypeptide(L)'
;MKYLLIIVLLVAVLVTAGCVSENKNTVVPGTSKVTVYFFYGEECPHCHTVMPFIQNLSKKYPDVNFQILETWHNTTNADIFTKINDQLKVPASNRGVPEVIVAGNSTPLIGSRDIPANLENVILEQLQKNR
;
A
#
# COMPACT_ATOMS: atom_id res chain seq x y z
N MET A 1 -12.42 55.97 -25.67
CA MET A 1 -12.86 54.71 -26.34
C MET A 1 -11.70 53.77 -26.75
N LYS A 2 -10.55 54.25 -27.21
CA LYS A 2 -9.42 53.38 -27.60
C LYS A 2 -8.87 52.50 -26.44
N TYR A 3 -8.81 53.04 -25.24
CA TYR A 3 -8.28 52.31 -24.04
C TYR A 3 -9.26 51.28 -23.49
N LEU A 4 -10.58 51.47 -23.70
CA LEU A 4 -11.60 50.52 -23.25
C LEU A 4 -11.52 49.19 -24.07
N LEU A 5 -11.23 49.29 -25.37
CA LEU A 5 -11.04 48.10 -26.23
C LEU A 5 -9.77 47.32 -25.89
N ILE A 6 -8.70 48.00 -25.48
CA ILE A 6 -7.44 47.35 -25.06
C ILE A 6 -7.61 46.62 -23.74
N ILE A 7 -8.38 47.16 -22.81
CA ILE A 7 -8.66 46.52 -21.49
C ILE A 7 -9.54 45.28 -21.69
N VAL A 8 -10.52 45.32 -22.60
CA VAL A 8 -11.37 44.15 -22.90
C VAL A 8 -10.57 43.03 -23.58
N LEU A 9 -9.60 43.36 -24.43
CA LEU A 9 -8.71 42.37 -25.05
C LEU A 9 -7.71 41.75 -24.06
N LEU A 10 -7.27 42.47 -23.06
CA LEU A 10 -6.34 41.98 -22.03
C LEU A 10 -7.01 41.03 -21.01
N VAL A 11 -8.30 41.17 -20.79
CA VAL A 11 -9.07 40.31 -19.87
C VAL A 11 -9.46 38.96 -20.51
N ALA A 12 -9.52 38.92 -21.85
CA ALA A 12 -9.88 37.69 -22.58
C ALA A 12 -8.76 36.65 -22.68
N VAL A 13 -7.51 36.98 -22.33
CA VAL A 13 -6.34 36.07 -22.45
C VAL A 13 -6.07 35.29 -21.14
N LEU A 14 -6.76 35.59 -20.06
CA LEU A 14 -6.49 34.99 -18.74
C LEU A 14 -7.37 33.78 -18.36
N VAL A 15 -8.16 33.20 -19.26
CA VAL A 15 -9.08 32.08 -18.99
C VAL A 15 -8.71 30.82 -19.77
N THR A 16 -7.44 30.65 -20.18
CA THR A 16 -6.97 29.35 -20.66
C THR A 16 -5.97 28.74 -19.67
N ALA A 17 -6.33 28.67 -18.44
CA ALA A 17 -5.58 27.87 -17.46
C ALA A 17 -6.11 26.43 -17.46
N GLY A 18 -5.39 25.57 -18.20
CA GLY A 18 -4.96 24.29 -17.72
C GLY A 18 -6.06 23.29 -17.36
N CYS A 19 -6.58 22.54 -18.36
CA CYS A 19 -6.94 21.15 -18.07
C CYS A 19 -5.64 20.40 -17.77
N VAL A 20 -5.23 20.37 -16.51
CA VAL A 20 -4.33 19.35 -16.00
C VAL A 20 -5.13 18.06 -16.04
N SER A 21 -4.78 17.16 -16.94
CA SER A 21 -5.25 15.79 -16.97
C SER A 21 -4.72 15.12 -15.71
N GLU A 22 -5.48 15.20 -14.61
CA GLU A 22 -5.26 14.37 -13.46
C GLU A 22 -5.52 12.92 -13.87
N ASN A 23 -4.42 12.20 -14.01
CA ASN A 23 -4.43 10.75 -14.07
C ASN A 23 -5.03 10.25 -12.76
N LYS A 24 -6.36 10.03 -12.77
CA LYS A 24 -7.10 9.47 -11.65
C LYS A 24 -6.79 7.99 -11.49
N ASN A 25 -5.58 7.68 -11.05
CA ASN A 25 -5.38 6.65 -10.08
C ASN A 25 -5.76 7.26 -8.73
N THR A 26 -7.04 7.54 -8.58
CA THR A 26 -7.59 7.90 -7.29
C THR A 26 -7.60 6.63 -6.47
N VAL A 27 -6.46 6.30 -5.87
CA VAL A 27 -6.45 5.73 -4.54
C VAL A 27 -7.16 6.80 -3.70
N VAL A 28 -8.44 6.59 -3.45
CA VAL A 28 -9.16 7.35 -2.43
C VAL A 28 -8.28 7.24 -1.21
N PRO A 29 -7.77 8.33 -0.63
CA PRO A 29 -7.16 8.26 0.68
C PRO A 29 -8.29 7.96 1.65
N GLY A 30 -8.64 6.69 1.75
CA GLY A 30 -9.23 6.18 2.97
C GLY A 30 -8.20 6.51 4.03
N THR A 31 -8.61 7.12 5.10
CA THR A 31 -7.84 7.44 6.30
C THR A 31 -7.36 6.17 7.01
N SER A 32 -6.86 5.18 6.26
CA SER A 32 -6.26 3.98 6.83
C SER A 32 -4.94 4.37 7.44
N LYS A 33 -4.91 4.42 8.76
CA LYS A 33 -3.74 4.80 9.55
C LYS A 33 -2.62 3.76 9.48
N VAL A 34 -2.92 2.55 9.02
CA VAL A 34 -2.00 1.41 8.96
C VAL A 34 -2.16 0.67 7.62
N THR A 35 -1.04 0.35 6.98
CA THR A 35 -1.01 -0.51 5.79
C THR A 35 -0.32 -1.82 6.12
N VAL A 36 -0.93 -2.93 5.70
CA VAL A 36 -0.41 -4.30 5.81
C VAL A 36 -0.16 -4.83 4.41
N TYR A 37 1.08 -5.20 4.11
CA TYR A 37 1.46 -5.87 2.88
C TYR A 37 1.55 -7.36 3.15
N PHE A 38 0.76 -8.17 2.47
CA PHE A 38 0.86 -9.63 2.49
C PHE A 38 1.36 -10.11 1.14
N PHE A 39 2.57 -10.63 1.12
CA PHE A 39 3.21 -11.20 -0.06
C PHE A 39 3.03 -12.71 -0.08
N TYR A 40 2.60 -13.23 -1.23
CA TYR A 40 2.35 -14.65 -1.42
C TYR A 40 2.73 -15.13 -2.83
N GLY A 41 2.86 -16.44 -3.00
CA GLY A 41 2.96 -17.09 -4.31
C GLY A 41 1.71 -17.93 -4.56
N GLU A 42 1.23 -17.95 -5.79
CA GLU A 42 -0.01 -18.64 -6.14
C GLU A 42 0.05 -20.13 -5.83
N GLU A 43 1.18 -20.80 -6.08
CA GLU A 43 1.37 -22.23 -5.82
C GLU A 43 1.99 -22.54 -4.44
N CYS A 44 2.09 -21.57 -3.56
CA CYS A 44 2.72 -21.72 -2.25
C CYS A 44 1.76 -22.33 -1.23
N PRO A 45 1.97 -23.58 -0.76
CA PRO A 45 1.06 -24.24 0.18
C PRO A 45 0.94 -23.52 1.53
N HIS A 46 2.06 -22.98 2.03
CA HIS A 46 2.08 -22.20 3.28
C HIS A 46 1.30 -20.89 3.16
N CYS A 47 1.31 -20.28 1.96
CA CYS A 47 0.53 -19.08 1.69
C CYS A 47 -0.97 -19.37 1.71
N HIS A 48 -1.41 -20.48 1.12
CA HIS A 48 -2.80 -20.92 1.17
C HIS A 48 -3.28 -21.16 2.61
N THR A 49 -2.41 -21.67 3.48
CA THR A 49 -2.75 -21.87 4.91
C THR A 49 -3.01 -20.53 5.61
N VAL A 50 -2.26 -19.46 5.26
CA VAL A 50 -2.36 -18.16 5.91
C VAL A 50 -3.47 -17.28 5.30
N MET A 51 -3.79 -17.45 4.03
CA MET A 51 -4.71 -16.59 3.29
C MET A 51 -6.07 -16.38 3.99
N PRO A 52 -6.76 -17.43 4.51
CA PRO A 52 -8.04 -17.24 5.22
C PRO A 52 -7.90 -16.36 6.47
N PHE A 53 -6.78 -16.47 7.18
CA PHE A 53 -6.49 -15.64 8.35
C PHE A 53 -6.35 -14.16 7.94
N ILE A 54 -5.58 -13.86 6.89
CA ILE A 54 -5.42 -12.50 6.35
C ILE A 54 -6.79 -11.92 5.93
N GLN A 55 -7.60 -12.69 5.22
CA GLN A 55 -8.95 -12.28 4.78
C GLN A 55 -9.88 -12.00 5.96
N ASN A 56 -9.78 -12.79 7.04
CA ASN A 56 -10.56 -12.55 8.24
C ASN A 56 -10.12 -11.27 8.97
N LEU A 57 -8.79 -11.04 9.09
CA LEU A 57 -8.28 -9.80 9.68
C LEU A 57 -8.67 -8.56 8.87
N SER A 58 -8.63 -8.63 7.54
CA SER A 58 -9.04 -7.51 6.70
C SER A 58 -10.51 -7.11 6.88
N LYS A 59 -11.38 -8.09 7.14
CA LYS A 59 -12.80 -7.84 7.48
C LYS A 59 -12.96 -7.29 8.91
N LYS A 60 -12.12 -7.79 9.85
CA LYS A 60 -12.15 -7.37 11.27
C LYS A 60 -11.67 -5.94 11.44
N TYR A 61 -10.71 -5.50 10.63
CA TYR A 61 -10.09 -4.17 10.68
C TYR A 61 -10.30 -3.39 9.39
N PRO A 62 -11.51 -2.89 9.10
CA PRO A 62 -11.84 -2.21 7.84
C PRO A 62 -11.06 -0.90 7.63
N ASP A 63 -10.56 -0.29 8.71
CA ASP A 63 -9.74 0.93 8.65
C ASP A 63 -8.24 0.64 8.40
N VAL A 64 -7.85 -0.64 8.31
CA VAL A 64 -6.51 -1.08 7.93
C VAL A 64 -6.47 -1.39 6.44
N ASN A 65 -5.49 -0.83 5.74
CA ASN A 65 -5.31 -1.08 4.32
C ASN A 65 -4.52 -2.38 4.09
N PHE A 66 -5.21 -3.47 3.75
CA PHE A 66 -4.56 -4.73 3.40
C PHE A 66 -4.26 -4.78 1.90
N GLN A 67 -2.98 -4.90 1.56
CA GLN A 67 -2.46 -5.12 0.22
C GLN A 67 -2.06 -6.61 0.10
N ILE A 68 -2.84 -7.39 -0.65
CA ILE A 68 -2.60 -8.83 -0.88
C ILE A 68 -1.92 -8.96 -2.24
N LEU A 69 -0.62 -9.27 -2.24
CA LEU A 69 0.27 -9.12 -3.38
C LEU A 69 0.89 -10.46 -3.78
N GLU A 70 0.43 -10.99 -4.91
CA GLU A 70 1.05 -12.16 -5.55
C GLU A 70 2.40 -11.77 -6.14
N THR A 71 3.47 -12.57 -5.91
CA THR A 71 4.85 -12.20 -6.26
C THR A 71 5.56 -13.17 -7.21
N TRP A 72 5.02 -14.36 -7.45
CA TRP A 72 5.68 -15.34 -8.31
C TRP A 72 5.41 -15.11 -9.79
N HIS A 73 4.21 -14.62 -10.11
CA HIS A 73 3.78 -14.35 -11.49
C HIS A 73 3.58 -12.85 -11.78
N ASN A 74 3.59 -12.01 -10.75
CA ASN A 74 3.44 -10.56 -10.89
C ASN A 74 4.76 -9.84 -10.58
N THR A 75 5.47 -9.44 -11.63
CA THR A 75 6.77 -8.76 -11.52
C THR A 75 6.68 -7.42 -10.78
N THR A 76 5.59 -6.65 -10.98
CA THR A 76 5.37 -5.38 -10.27
C THR A 76 5.28 -5.61 -8.75
N ASN A 77 4.57 -6.63 -8.32
CA ASN A 77 4.47 -6.98 -6.91
C ASN A 77 5.80 -7.54 -6.36
N ALA A 78 6.54 -8.31 -7.16
CA ALA A 78 7.87 -8.79 -6.82
C ALA A 78 8.87 -7.64 -6.62
N ASP A 79 8.77 -6.58 -7.42
CA ASP A 79 9.58 -5.38 -7.26
C ASP A 79 9.21 -4.62 -5.97
N ILE A 80 7.91 -4.52 -5.64
CA ILE A 80 7.44 -3.95 -4.37
C ILE A 80 7.98 -4.75 -3.18
N PHE A 81 7.89 -6.09 -3.22
CA PHE A 81 8.44 -6.99 -2.22
C PHE A 81 9.94 -6.75 -1.99
N THR A 82 10.71 -6.73 -3.07
CA THR A 82 12.15 -6.50 -3.03
C THR A 82 12.48 -5.13 -2.44
N LYS A 83 11.83 -4.08 -2.93
CA LYS A 83 12.06 -2.71 -2.49
C LYS A 83 11.78 -2.51 -1.00
N ILE A 84 10.67 -3.05 -0.48
CA ILE A 84 10.31 -2.91 0.94
C ILE A 84 11.32 -3.69 1.81
N ASN A 85 11.67 -4.90 1.42
CA ASN A 85 12.68 -5.70 2.12
C ASN A 85 14.06 -5.02 2.15
N ASP A 86 14.47 -4.38 1.04
CA ASP A 86 15.71 -3.60 0.98
C ASP A 86 15.68 -2.39 1.92
N GLN A 87 14.56 -1.67 1.97
CA GLN A 87 14.37 -0.54 2.89
C GLN A 87 14.46 -0.96 4.36
N LEU A 88 13.93 -2.14 4.69
CA LEU A 88 13.98 -2.73 6.03
C LEU A 88 15.32 -3.44 6.31
N LYS A 89 16.23 -3.50 5.32
CA LYS A 89 17.53 -4.19 5.40
C LYS A 89 17.40 -5.68 5.75
N VAL A 90 16.32 -6.31 5.30
CA VAL A 90 16.12 -7.76 5.47
C VAL A 90 17.12 -8.50 4.58
N PRO A 91 17.98 -9.38 5.13
CA PRO A 91 18.90 -10.18 4.32
C PRO A 91 18.15 -11.04 3.29
N ALA A 92 18.70 -11.20 2.09
CA ALA A 92 18.07 -11.99 1.03
C ALA A 92 17.77 -13.45 1.46
N SER A 93 18.63 -14.02 2.31
CA SER A 93 18.44 -15.36 2.88
C SER A 93 17.22 -15.49 3.82
N ASN A 94 16.71 -14.36 4.30
CA ASN A 94 15.60 -14.31 5.26
C ASN A 94 14.29 -13.85 4.62
N ARG A 95 14.28 -13.64 3.30
CA ARG A 95 13.08 -13.24 2.55
C ARG A 95 12.38 -14.46 2.00
N GLY A 96 11.07 -14.45 2.00
CA GLY A 96 10.29 -15.54 1.43
C GLY A 96 8.79 -15.35 1.65
N VAL A 97 8.00 -16.16 0.98
CA VAL A 97 6.55 -16.13 1.10
C VAL A 97 6.04 -17.36 1.87
N PRO A 98 4.98 -17.22 2.68
CA PRO A 98 4.22 -16.00 2.97
C PRO A 98 5.00 -15.03 3.85
N GLU A 99 4.95 -13.74 3.49
CA GLU A 99 5.56 -12.67 4.28
C GLU A 99 4.56 -11.55 4.49
N VAL A 100 4.52 -11.00 5.71
CA VAL A 100 3.73 -9.82 6.05
C VAL A 100 4.63 -8.72 6.55
N ILE A 101 4.45 -7.53 6.00
CA ILE A 101 5.07 -6.30 6.47
C ILE A 101 3.97 -5.31 6.86
N VAL A 102 4.01 -4.82 8.08
CA VAL A 102 3.11 -3.77 8.57
C VAL A 102 3.86 -2.45 8.51
N ALA A 103 3.31 -1.46 7.83
CA ALA A 103 3.92 -0.14 7.73
C ALA A 103 4.15 0.47 9.12
N GLY A 104 5.37 0.95 9.35
CA GLY A 104 5.80 1.45 10.67
C GLY A 104 6.41 0.39 11.58
N ASN A 105 6.34 -0.89 11.23
CA ASN A 105 7.09 -1.96 11.88
C ASN A 105 8.35 -2.29 11.07
N SER A 106 9.48 -2.45 11.75
CA SER A 106 10.77 -2.75 11.10
C SER A 106 11.03 -4.24 10.88
N THR A 107 10.21 -5.11 11.46
CA THR A 107 10.42 -6.56 11.44
C THR A 107 9.31 -7.23 10.64
N PRO A 108 9.62 -7.89 9.51
CA PRO A 108 8.66 -8.72 8.79
C PRO A 108 8.23 -9.93 9.61
N LEU A 109 7.01 -10.39 9.39
CA LEU A 109 6.52 -11.68 9.86
C LEU A 109 6.57 -12.67 8.70
N ILE A 110 7.21 -13.83 8.89
CA ILE A 110 7.47 -14.78 7.81
C ILE A 110 7.00 -16.18 8.18
N GLY A 111 6.26 -16.79 7.27
CA GLY A 111 5.83 -18.17 7.40
C GLY A 111 4.47 -18.37 8.06
N SER A 112 3.95 -19.59 7.91
CA SER A 112 2.59 -19.95 8.32
C SER A 112 2.35 -20.05 9.82
N ARG A 113 3.40 -19.99 10.63
CA ARG A 113 3.31 -19.98 12.11
C ARG A 113 3.41 -18.58 12.67
N ASP A 114 4.39 -17.81 12.21
CA ASP A 114 4.70 -16.49 12.76
C ASP A 114 3.60 -15.47 12.45
N ILE A 115 3.10 -15.47 11.21
CA ILE A 115 2.06 -14.55 10.78
C ILE A 115 0.80 -14.67 11.63
N PRO A 116 0.15 -15.84 11.79
CA PRO A 116 -1.05 -15.92 12.61
C PRO A 116 -0.81 -15.65 14.09
N ALA A 117 0.38 -15.93 14.61
CA ALA A 117 0.71 -15.72 16.00
C ALA A 117 0.89 -14.25 16.39
N ASN A 118 1.39 -13.41 15.48
CA ASN A 118 1.89 -12.09 15.83
C ASN A 118 1.22 -10.93 15.08
N LEU A 119 0.66 -11.15 13.88
CA LEU A 119 0.20 -10.05 13.01
C LEU A 119 -0.85 -9.14 13.66
N GLU A 120 -1.82 -9.72 14.34
CA GLU A 120 -2.88 -8.92 14.96
C GLU A 120 -2.34 -7.96 16.02
N ASN A 121 -1.40 -8.44 16.85
CA ASN A 121 -0.75 -7.61 17.86
C ASN A 121 0.04 -6.46 17.23
N VAL A 122 0.78 -6.72 16.14
CA VAL A 122 1.53 -5.69 15.40
C VAL A 122 0.59 -4.64 14.80
N ILE A 123 -0.54 -5.05 14.23
CA ILE A 123 -1.57 -4.12 13.73
C ILE A 123 -2.08 -3.23 14.85
N LEU A 124 -2.44 -3.80 15.99
CA LEU A 124 -2.97 -3.05 17.13
C LEU A 124 -1.95 -2.04 17.68
N GLU A 125 -0.68 -2.43 17.78
CA GLU A 125 0.41 -1.52 18.16
C GLU A 125 0.54 -0.32 17.21
N GLN A 126 0.49 -0.57 15.88
CA GLN A 126 0.58 0.52 14.90
C GLN A 126 -0.66 1.42 14.92
N LEU A 127 -1.85 0.86 15.13
CA LEU A 127 -3.07 1.64 15.30
C LEU A 127 -3.01 2.55 16.53
N GLN A 128 -2.40 2.09 17.64
CA GLN A 128 -2.19 2.90 18.84
C GLN A 128 -1.19 4.03 18.62
N LYS A 129 -0.09 3.76 17.92
CA LYS A 129 0.95 4.77 17.61
C LYS A 129 0.44 5.89 16.69
N ASN A 130 -0.56 5.60 15.87
CA ASN A 130 -1.11 6.52 14.87
C ASN A 130 -2.40 7.23 15.35
N ARG A 131 -2.77 7.12 16.63
CA ARG A 131 -3.87 7.86 17.25
C ARG A 131 -3.44 9.25 17.66
#